data_71afd9366a73bb9d7530167f2370bed6
#
_entry.id   71afd9366a73bb9d7530167f2370bed6
#
_cell.length_a   1.000
_cell.length_b   1.000
_cell.length_c   1.000
_cell.angle_alpha   90.00
_cell.angle_beta   90.00
_cell.angle_gamma   90.00
#
_symmetry.space_group_name_H-M   'P 1'
#
loop_
_entity.id
_entity.type
_entity.pdbx_description
1 polymer ?
#
loop_
_entity_poly.entity_id
_entity_poly.type
_entity_poly.pdbx_seq_one_letter_code
_entity_poly.pdbx_strand_id
1 'polypeptide(L)'
;DGKSLRIKLSISAETPIGIGAIRVAGPDGLSNLELFLIDDLAVRTVSEDNTSASTAISLEPPCAIDSQTKAEHRDFYSFKARAGQSLSFEVMSQRIGSALDPILRILDADGRELAFSDDAAGADSRFAWRSEKDGEYLIELRDITYRGGESFSYRLRVGDFPLVSAPYPMRAEQAKTTKVAIAGESSTGVEPREVRLPGDSHGRAFSLAARRPGGTSSSF
;
A
#
# COMPACT_ATOMS: atom_id res chain seq x y z
N ASP A 1 18.24 -27.68 2.61
CA ASP A 1 18.37 -27.85 1.17
C ASP A 1 19.07 -26.66 0.48
N GLY A 2 19.49 -25.64 1.24
CA GLY A 2 20.24 -24.48 0.74
C GLY A 2 19.44 -23.52 -0.17
N LYS A 3 18.13 -23.71 -0.32
CA LYS A 3 17.27 -22.93 -1.23
C LYS A 3 16.41 -21.89 -0.53
N SER A 4 16.35 -21.92 0.80
CA SER A 4 15.56 -20.96 1.57
C SER A 4 16.30 -20.50 2.83
N LEU A 5 16.12 -19.22 3.17
CA LEU A 5 16.63 -18.61 4.39
C LEU A 5 15.44 -18.02 5.16
N ARG A 6 15.29 -18.43 6.41
CA ARG A 6 14.30 -17.85 7.30
C ARG A 6 14.94 -16.74 8.14
N ILE A 7 14.47 -15.53 8.00
CA ILE A 7 14.93 -14.36 8.75
C ILE A 7 13.85 -13.96 9.75
N LYS A 8 14.25 -13.69 10.99
CA LYS A 8 13.38 -13.05 12.00
C LYS A 8 13.80 -11.59 12.14
N LEU A 9 12.89 -10.68 11.80
CA LEU A 9 13.08 -9.26 12.00
C LEU A 9 12.40 -8.81 13.29
N SER A 10 13.07 -7.92 14.03
CA SER A 10 12.49 -7.19 15.14
C SER A 10 12.47 -5.71 14.74
N ILE A 11 11.25 -5.18 14.53
CA ILE A 11 11.06 -3.80 14.09
C ILE A 11 10.63 -2.98 15.30
N SER A 12 11.36 -1.89 15.60
CA SER A 12 11.01 -0.97 16.68
C SER A 12 9.73 -0.21 16.34
N ALA A 13 8.93 0.12 17.35
CA ALA A 13 7.75 0.99 17.19
C ALA A 13 8.11 2.39 16.66
N GLU A 14 9.36 2.83 16.83
CA GLU A 14 9.86 4.10 16.34
C GLU A 14 10.36 4.02 14.88
N THR A 15 10.37 2.82 14.28
CA THR A 15 10.80 2.65 12.90
C THR A 15 9.81 3.36 11.97
N PRO A 16 10.28 4.24 11.08
CA PRO A 16 9.40 4.90 10.12
C PRO A 16 8.66 3.89 9.26
N ILE A 17 7.40 4.17 8.99
CA ILE A 17 6.62 3.44 7.98
C ILE A 17 7.27 3.66 6.62
N GLY A 18 7.42 2.60 5.85
CA GLY A 18 8.14 2.72 4.61
C GLY A 18 8.57 1.41 3.97
N ILE A 19 9.31 1.52 2.88
CA ILE A 19 9.95 0.39 2.22
C ILE A 19 11.29 0.13 2.89
N GLY A 20 11.41 -1.06 3.48
CA GLY A 20 12.66 -1.62 3.95
C GLY A 20 13.32 -2.48 2.87
N ALA A 21 14.61 -2.74 3.04
CA ALA A 21 15.36 -3.57 2.11
C ALA A 21 16.30 -4.52 2.84
N ILE A 22 16.40 -5.75 2.36
CA ILE A 22 17.24 -6.80 2.93
C ILE A 22 18.19 -7.34 1.86
N ARG A 23 19.44 -7.59 2.26
CA ARG A 23 20.40 -8.39 1.52
C ARG A 23 21.04 -9.42 2.44
N VAL A 24 21.37 -10.55 1.87
CA VAL A 24 22.13 -11.59 2.55
C VAL A 24 23.58 -11.57 2.05
N ALA A 25 24.52 -11.53 2.99
CA ALA A 25 25.95 -11.66 2.69
C ALA A 25 26.38 -13.11 2.95
N GLY A 26 27.09 -13.69 2.01
CA GLY A 26 27.67 -15.03 2.11
C GLY A 26 29.12 -15.03 1.64
N PRO A 27 29.83 -16.17 1.74
CA PRO A 27 31.22 -16.31 1.27
C PRO A 27 31.38 -15.96 -0.22
N ASP A 28 30.35 -16.22 -1.02
CA ASP A 28 30.37 -16.01 -2.47
C ASP A 28 29.86 -14.63 -2.90
N GLY A 29 29.53 -13.75 -1.96
CA GLY A 29 29.09 -12.37 -2.24
C GLY A 29 27.78 -11.95 -1.58
N LEU A 30 27.09 -10.98 -2.20
CA LEU A 30 25.82 -10.42 -1.74
C LEU A 30 24.67 -10.93 -2.61
N SER A 31 23.53 -11.20 -1.98
CA SER A 31 22.27 -11.49 -2.68
C SER A 31 21.73 -10.27 -3.42
N ASN A 32 20.71 -10.47 -4.24
CA ASN A 32 19.83 -9.42 -4.69
C ASN A 32 19.21 -8.65 -3.49
N LEU A 33 18.75 -7.45 -3.77
CA LEU A 33 17.99 -6.65 -2.82
C LEU A 33 16.54 -7.13 -2.81
N GLU A 34 16.05 -7.50 -1.63
CA GLU A 34 14.64 -7.82 -1.43
C GLU A 34 13.97 -6.70 -0.64
N LEU A 35 12.86 -6.20 -1.18
CA LEU A 35 12.09 -5.13 -0.57
C LEU A 35 10.98 -5.70 0.31
N PHE A 36 10.68 -5.02 1.42
CA PHE A 36 9.55 -5.34 2.29
C PHE A 36 8.92 -4.06 2.84
N LEU A 37 7.66 -4.15 3.26
CA LEU A 37 6.89 -3.02 3.75
C LEU A 37 6.87 -3.00 5.27
N ILE A 38 7.13 -1.83 5.85
CA ILE A 38 6.87 -1.48 7.24
C ILE A 38 5.57 -0.67 7.25
N ASP A 39 4.54 -1.19 7.92
CA ASP A 39 3.18 -0.65 7.89
C ASP A 39 2.60 -0.59 9.31
N ASP A 40 1.67 0.33 9.57
CA ASP A 40 0.90 0.42 10.81
C ASP A 40 -0.49 -0.21 10.72
N LEU A 41 -0.86 -0.74 9.56
CA LEU A 41 -2.06 -1.55 9.38
C LEU A 41 -1.84 -2.99 9.85
N ALA A 42 -2.89 -3.60 10.41
CA ALA A 42 -2.89 -5.04 10.64
C ALA A 42 -2.85 -5.79 9.31
N VAL A 43 -1.82 -6.61 9.12
CA VAL A 43 -1.58 -7.33 7.88
C VAL A 43 -2.00 -8.79 8.02
N ARG A 44 -2.74 -9.29 7.04
CA ARG A 44 -3.11 -10.69 6.89
C ARG A 44 -2.57 -11.22 5.56
N THR A 45 -1.85 -12.34 5.58
CA THR A 45 -1.49 -13.07 4.36
C THR A 45 -2.66 -13.95 3.94
N VAL A 46 -3.04 -13.88 2.68
CA VAL A 46 -4.14 -14.61 2.09
C VAL A 46 -3.64 -15.52 0.98
N SER A 47 -4.02 -16.79 1.06
CA SER A 47 -3.74 -17.82 0.07
C SER A 47 -5.00 -18.61 -0.33
N GLU A 48 -6.15 -18.23 0.24
CA GLU A 48 -7.44 -18.84 -0.07
C GLU A 48 -7.89 -18.51 -1.49
N ASP A 49 -8.78 -19.30 -2.02
CA ASP A 49 -9.38 -19.04 -3.34
C ASP A 49 -10.41 -17.92 -3.23
N ASN A 50 -10.13 -16.80 -3.90
CA ASN A 50 -10.96 -15.61 -3.97
C ASN A 50 -11.16 -15.13 -5.43
N THR A 51 -11.17 -16.07 -6.37
CA THR A 51 -11.18 -15.80 -7.81
C THR A 51 -12.55 -15.44 -8.38
N SER A 52 -13.58 -15.36 -7.54
CA SER A 52 -14.94 -14.94 -7.94
C SER A 52 -15.60 -14.09 -6.85
N ALA A 53 -16.64 -13.34 -7.22
CA ALA A 53 -17.43 -12.56 -6.27
C ALA A 53 -18.04 -13.42 -5.15
N SER A 54 -18.42 -14.69 -5.46
CA SER A 54 -19.01 -15.62 -4.49
C SER A 54 -17.98 -16.21 -3.52
N THR A 55 -16.69 -16.17 -3.86
CA THR A 55 -15.60 -16.60 -3.01
C THR A 55 -14.79 -15.42 -2.46
N ALA A 56 -15.33 -14.21 -2.54
CA ALA A 56 -14.69 -12.99 -2.06
C ALA A 56 -14.35 -13.08 -0.57
N ILE A 57 -13.13 -12.73 -0.23
CA ILE A 57 -12.65 -12.73 1.17
C ILE A 57 -13.14 -11.47 1.86
N SER A 58 -13.84 -11.62 2.99
CA SER A 58 -14.35 -10.49 3.76
C SER A 58 -13.23 -9.74 4.47
N LEU A 59 -13.21 -8.41 4.32
CA LEU A 59 -12.30 -7.47 4.96
C LEU A 59 -13.01 -6.61 5.99
N GLU A 60 -12.29 -6.30 7.05
CA GLU A 60 -12.71 -5.35 8.09
C GLU A 60 -11.72 -4.16 8.12
N PRO A 61 -11.98 -3.10 7.33
CA PRO A 61 -11.11 -1.91 7.35
C PRO A 61 -11.10 -1.20 8.73
N PRO A 62 -9.92 -0.67 9.18
CA PRO A 62 -8.66 -0.58 8.44
C PRO A 62 -7.86 -1.89 8.48
N CYS A 63 -7.36 -2.34 7.32
CA CYS A 63 -6.58 -3.57 7.20
C CYS A 63 -5.64 -3.54 5.98
N ALA A 64 -4.70 -4.48 5.96
CA ALA A 64 -3.87 -4.76 4.80
C ALA A 64 -3.83 -6.27 4.51
N ILE A 65 -3.77 -6.61 3.23
CA ILE A 65 -3.74 -8.00 2.74
C ILE A 65 -2.49 -8.18 1.90
N ASP A 66 -1.70 -9.20 2.22
CA ASP A 66 -0.62 -9.69 1.35
C ASP A 66 -1.10 -10.91 0.60
N SER A 67 -1.02 -10.88 -0.74
CA SER A 67 -1.42 -11.98 -1.61
C SER A 67 -0.64 -11.98 -2.92
N GLN A 68 -0.97 -12.91 -3.82
CA GLN A 68 -0.41 -13.07 -5.16
C GLN A 68 -1.53 -13.34 -6.15
N THR A 69 -1.53 -12.63 -7.30
CA THR A 69 -2.49 -12.93 -8.35
C THR A 69 -2.14 -14.22 -9.08
N LYS A 70 -3.16 -14.95 -9.53
CA LYS A 70 -3.04 -16.10 -10.43
C LYS A 70 -3.27 -15.66 -11.87
N ALA A 71 -2.56 -16.28 -12.81
CA ALA A 71 -2.76 -16.01 -14.23
C ALA A 71 -4.20 -16.30 -14.64
N GLU A 72 -4.77 -15.42 -15.49
CA GLU A 72 -6.14 -15.49 -16.01
C GLU A 72 -7.24 -15.36 -14.95
N HIS A 73 -6.90 -14.95 -13.71
CA HIS A 73 -7.84 -14.76 -12.63
C HIS A 73 -7.93 -13.29 -12.18
N ARG A 74 -8.91 -13.05 -11.33
CA ARG A 74 -9.14 -11.81 -10.58
C ARG A 74 -9.26 -12.17 -9.12
N ASP A 75 -8.73 -11.34 -8.26
CA ASP A 75 -8.87 -11.49 -6.82
C ASP A 75 -10.02 -10.62 -6.32
N PHE A 76 -10.96 -11.22 -5.57
CA PHE A 76 -12.12 -10.54 -5.02
C PHE A 76 -12.05 -10.48 -3.51
N TYR A 77 -12.39 -9.31 -2.98
CA TYR A 77 -12.58 -9.07 -1.56
C TYR A 77 -13.92 -8.38 -1.35
N SER A 78 -14.57 -8.63 -0.21
CA SER A 78 -15.77 -7.89 0.17
C SER A 78 -15.52 -7.04 1.41
N PHE A 79 -16.22 -5.93 1.52
CA PHE A 79 -16.21 -5.06 2.69
C PHE A 79 -17.55 -4.36 2.86
N LYS A 80 -17.85 -3.95 4.10
CA LYS A 80 -19.04 -3.16 4.41
C LYS A 80 -18.69 -1.70 4.58
N ALA A 81 -19.53 -0.81 4.05
CA ALA A 81 -19.40 0.62 4.27
C ALA A 81 -20.77 1.25 4.58
N ARG A 82 -20.74 2.33 5.37
CA ARG A 82 -21.92 3.16 5.69
C ARG A 82 -22.04 4.31 4.71
N ALA A 83 -23.25 4.81 4.52
CA ALA A 83 -23.49 6.03 3.76
C ALA A 83 -22.62 7.17 4.27
N GLY A 84 -21.91 7.84 3.35
CA GLY A 84 -20.98 8.93 3.65
C GLY A 84 -19.61 8.50 4.19
N GLN A 85 -19.36 7.23 4.44
CA GLN A 85 -18.06 6.73 4.86
C GLN A 85 -17.05 6.87 3.71
N SER A 86 -15.90 7.48 4.03
CA SER A 86 -14.78 7.60 3.09
C SER A 86 -13.71 6.57 3.44
N LEU A 87 -13.22 5.86 2.42
CA LEU A 87 -12.13 4.88 2.52
C LEU A 87 -11.12 5.14 1.42
N SER A 88 -9.87 4.89 1.74
CA SER A 88 -8.76 4.85 0.80
C SER A 88 -8.41 3.40 0.48
N PHE A 89 -8.12 3.16 -0.78
CA PHE A 89 -7.69 1.87 -1.32
C PHE A 89 -6.36 2.07 -2.03
N GLU A 90 -5.40 1.22 -1.74
CA GLU A 90 -4.07 1.31 -2.33
C GLU A 90 -3.48 -0.08 -2.52
N VAL A 91 -2.97 -0.33 -3.72
CA VAL A 91 -2.15 -1.51 -4.03
C VAL A 91 -0.69 -1.09 -4.00
N MET A 92 0.14 -1.90 -3.39
CA MET A 92 1.59 -1.79 -3.45
C MET A 92 2.13 -3.06 -4.09
N SER A 93 2.66 -2.94 -5.29
CA SER A 93 3.20 -4.05 -6.08
C SER A 93 4.51 -3.65 -6.78
N GLN A 94 4.49 -2.85 -7.82
CA GLN A 94 5.71 -2.49 -8.56
C GLN A 94 6.69 -1.69 -7.71
N ARG A 95 6.21 -0.84 -6.82
CA ARG A 95 7.05 -0.10 -5.86
C ARG A 95 7.87 -1.00 -4.93
N ILE A 96 7.46 -2.26 -4.76
CA ILE A 96 8.18 -3.26 -3.96
C ILE A 96 8.79 -4.37 -4.79
N GLY A 97 8.91 -4.16 -6.11
CA GLY A 97 9.61 -5.08 -7.02
C GLY A 97 8.76 -6.21 -7.59
N SER A 98 7.44 -6.19 -7.41
CA SER A 98 6.52 -7.13 -8.05
C SER A 98 6.40 -6.88 -9.55
N ALA A 99 6.13 -7.93 -10.32
CA ALA A 99 5.82 -7.85 -11.74
C ALA A 99 4.35 -7.52 -12.05
N LEU A 100 3.52 -7.43 -11.01
CA LEU A 100 2.10 -7.11 -11.12
C LEU A 100 1.90 -5.65 -11.54
N ASP A 101 1.13 -5.46 -12.60
CA ASP A 101 0.60 -4.17 -13.05
C ASP A 101 -0.90 -4.11 -12.69
N PRO A 102 -1.24 -3.54 -11.51
CA PRO A 102 -2.54 -3.78 -10.90
C PRO A 102 -3.63 -2.88 -11.47
N ILE A 103 -4.77 -3.47 -11.79
CA ILE A 103 -6.06 -2.79 -11.89
C ILE A 103 -6.83 -3.02 -10.59
N LEU A 104 -7.38 -1.94 -10.03
CA LEU A 104 -8.17 -1.95 -8.81
C LEU A 104 -9.55 -1.33 -9.07
N ARG A 105 -10.61 -2.03 -8.65
CA ARG A 105 -12.01 -1.60 -8.85
C ARG A 105 -12.82 -1.77 -7.58
N ILE A 106 -13.83 -0.90 -7.40
CA ILE A 106 -14.93 -1.12 -6.46
C ILE A 106 -16.17 -1.44 -7.27
N LEU A 107 -16.86 -2.49 -6.88
CA LEU A 107 -18.12 -2.90 -7.48
C LEU A 107 -19.24 -2.90 -6.42
N ASP A 108 -20.47 -2.65 -6.85
CA ASP A 108 -21.65 -2.89 -6.01
C ASP A 108 -22.06 -4.37 -6.05
N ALA A 109 -23.12 -4.70 -5.31
CA ALA A 109 -23.66 -6.08 -5.23
C ALA A 109 -24.15 -6.63 -6.58
N ASP A 110 -24.47 -5.75 -7.53
CA ASP A 110 -24.92 -6.12 -8.88
C ASP A 110 -23.72 -6.22 -9.86
N GLY A 111 -22.50 -6.02 -9.38
CA GLY A 111 -21.26 -6.06 -10.18
C GLY A 111 -21.02 -4.81 -11.00
N ARG A 112 -21.75 -3.70 -10.74
CA ARG A 112 -21.52 -2.42 -11.41
C ARG A 112 -20.31 -1.73 -10.80
N GLU A 113 -19.44 -1.21 -11.66
CA GLU A 113 -18.26 -0.44 -11.26
C GLU A 113 -18.65 0.92 -10.65
N LEU A 114 -18.14 1.19 -9.46
CA LEU A 114 -18.31 2.43 -8.71
C LEU A 114 -17.03 3.28 -8.67
N ALA A 115 -15.86 2.64 -8.73
CA ALA A 115 -14.57 3.28 -8.80
C ALA A 115 -13.56 2.40 -9.53
N PHE A 116 -12.56 3.02 -10.12
CA PHE A 116 -11.51 2.37 -10.91
C PHE A 116 -10.19 3.11 -10.74
N SER A 117 -9.10 2.37 -10.68
CA SER A 117 -7.75 2.90 -10.79
C SER A 117 -6.85 1.91 -11.49
N ASP A 118 -5.89 2.48 -12.20
CA ASP A 118 -4.82 1.82 -12.93
C ASP A 118 -3.48 2.38 -12.40
N ASP A 119 -2.95 3.46 -12.93
CA ASP A 119 -1.61 4.01 -12.65
C ASP A 119 -1.61 5.24 -11.71
N ALA A 120 -2.47 5.32 -10.69
CA ALA A 120 -2.61 6.53 -9.87
C ALA A 120 -1.44 6.80 -8.90
N ALA A 121 -0.57 5.80 -8.66
CA ALA A 121 0.63 5.95 -7.84
C ALA A 121 1.87 5.39 -8.55
N GLY A 122 2.26 6.00 -9.66
CA GLY A 122 3.20 5.41 -10.61
C GLY A 122 2.50 4.27 -11.32
N ALA A 123 3.06 3.07 -11.31
CA ALA A 123 2.44 1.88 -11.86
C ALA A 123 1.60 1.08 -10.84
N ASP A 124 1.29 1.65 -9.67
CA ASP A 124 0.42 1.05 -8.66
C ASP A 124 -0.92 1.77 -8.59
N SER A 125 -2.00 1.02 -8.38
CA SER A 125 -3.36 1.54 -8.32
C SER A 125 -3.70 2.08 -6.94
N ARG A 126 -4.38 3.22 -6.87
CA ARG A 126 -4.98 3.76 -5.64
C ARG A 126 -6.09 4.75 -5.93
N PHE A 127 -7.02 4.91 -5.00
CA PHE A 127 -8.03 5.99 -4.98
C PHE A 127 -8.63 6.16 -3.60
N ALA A 128 -9.23 7.33 -3.36
CA ALA A 128 -10.18 7.56 -2.28
C ALA A 128 -11.60 7.38 -2.83
N TRP A 129 -12.45 6.69 -2.07
CA TRP A 129 -13.83 6.44 -2.44
C TRP A 129 -14.74 6.74 -1.25
N ARG A 130 -15.92 7.29 -1.54
CA ARG A 130 -16.95 7.58 -0.54
C ARG A 130 -18.22 6.82 -0.87
N SER A 131 -18.71 6.05 0.10
CA SER A 131 -19.97 5.31 -0.07
C SER A 131 -21.17 6.25 -0.10
N GLU A 132 -22.06 6.04 -1.07
CA GLU A 132 -23.33 6.80 -1.17
C GLU A 132 -24.43 6.21 -0.26
N LYS A 133 -24.35 4.93 0.05
CA LYS A 133 -25.36 4.18 0.83
C LYS A 133 -24.72 3.13 1.73
N ASP A 134 -25.46 2.70 2.75
CA ASP A 134 -25.04 1.51 3.51
C ASP A 134 -25.08 0.29 2.59
N GLY A 135 -24.05 -0.55 2.66
CA GLY A 135 -24.02 -1.75 1.82
C GLY A 135 -22.74 -2.57 1.96
N GLU A 136 -22.78 -3.69 1.27
CA GLU A 136 -21.63 -4.53 1.01
C GLU A 136 -21.13 -4.28 -0.41
N TYR A 137 -19.84 -4.19 -0.56
CA TYR A 137 -19.15 -3.84 -1.79
C TYR A 137 -18.05 -4.85 -2.07
N LEU A 138 -17.69 -4.98 -3.33
CA LEU A 138 -16.59 -5.83 -3.75
C LEU A 138 -15.40 -4.98 -4.21
N ILE A 139 -14.21 -5.46 -3.88
CA ILE A 139 -12.95 -5.05 -4.49
C ILE A 139 -12.60 -6.11 -5.51
N GLU A 140 -12.32 -5.71 -6.74
CA GLU A 140 -11.71 -6.55 -7.78
C GLU A 140 -10.28 -6.06 -8.02
N LEU A 141 -9.30 -6.97 -7.94
CA LEU A 141 -7.90 -6.72 -8.22
C LEU A 141 -7.39 -7.74 -9.25
N ARG A 142 -6.62 -7.30 -10.24
CA ARG A 142 -6.00 -8.17 -11.24
C ARG A 142 -4.80 -7.50 -11.90
N ASP A 143 -3.97 -8.26 -12.59
CA ASP A 143 -3.00 -7.72 -13.55
C ASP A 143 -3.72 -7.15 -14.78
N ILE A 144 -3.22 -6.06 -15.35
CA ILE A 144 -3.82 -5.41 -16.53
C ILE A 144 -3.94 -6.36 -17.72
N THR A 145 -3.00 -7.27 -17.89
CA THR A 145 -2.97 -8.29 -18.96
C THR A 145 -3.29 -9.70 -18.45
N TYR A 146 -3.85 -9.83 -17.24
CA TYR A 146 -4.20 -11.10 -16.62
C TYR A 146 -3.03 -12.06 -16.40
N ARG A 147 -1.81 -11.54 -16.23
CA ARG A 147 -0.67 -12.34 -15.78
C ARG A 147 -0.79 -12.64 -14.29
N GLY A 148 0.00 -13.61 -13.83
CA GLY A 148 0.03 -13.99 -12.42
C GLY A 148 1.14 -15.00 -12.13
N GLY A 149 1.31 -15.37 -10.85
CA GLY A 149 2.32 -16.32 -10.39
C GLY A 149 3.19 -15.76 -9.27
N GLU A 150 4.28 -16.43 -8.95
CA GLU A 150 5.11 -16.15 -7.78
C GLU A 150 5.69 -14.73 -7.73
N SER A 151 5.97 -14.11 -8.89
CA SER A 151 6.48 -12.74 -8.98
C SER A 151 5.38 -11.65 -9.00
N PHE A 152 4.09 -12.03 -8.90
CA PHE A 152 2.95 -11.12 -8.97
C PHE A 152 2.32 -10.91 -7.59
N SER A 153 3.14 -10.65 -6.60
CA SER A 153 2.71 -10.35 -5.23
C SER A 153 2.25 -8.90 -5.08
N TYR A 154 1.34 -8.67 -4.13
CA TYR A 154 0.87 -7.34 -3.79
C TYR A 154 0.49 -7.23 -2.32
N ARG A 155 0.48 -5.98 -1.83
CA ARG A 155 -0.23 -5.58 -0.62
C ARG A 155 -1.41 -4.68 -1.01
N LEU A 156 -2.62 -5.10 -0.67
CA LEU A 156 -3.82 -4.27 -0.72
C LEU A 156 -4.04 -3.64 0.65
N ARG A 157 -4.08 -2.32 0.72
CA ARG A 157 -4.39 -1.53 1.91
C ARG A 157 -5.78 -0.93 1.76
N VAL A 158 -6.62 -1.07 2.79
CA VAL A 158 -7.98 -0.52 2.85
C VAL A 158 -8.20 0.16 4.20
N GLY A 159 -8.58 1.43 4.21
CA GLY A 159 -8.80 2.17 5.45
C GLY A 159 -9.04 3.66 5.24
N ASP A 160 -9.00 4.44 6.32
CA ASP A 160 -9.20 5.88 6.28
C ASP A 160 -7.88 6.69 6.20
N PHE A 161 -6.79 6.04 5.78
CA PHE A 161 -5.50 6.69 5.65
C PHE A 161 -5.49 7.74 4.52
N PRO A 162 -4.67 8.81 4.65
CA PRO A 162 -4.57 9.81 3.60
C PRO A 162 -3.82 9.26 2.37
N LEU A 163 -4.30 9.58 1.17
CA LEU A 163 -3.56 9.40 -0.08
C LEU A 163 -2.84 10.71 -0.39
N VAL A 164 -1.52 10.66 -0.41
CA VAL A 164 -0.65 11.83 -0.56
C VAL A 164 0.27 11.67 -1.76
N SER A 165 0.66 12.79 -2.36
CA SER A 165 1.43 12.80 -3.60
C SER A 165 2.70 13.64 -3.51
N ALA A 166 2.68 14.74 -2.76
CA ALA A 166 3.81 15.66 -2.75
C ALA A 166 3.99 16.38 -1.40
N PRO A 167 5.24 16.49 -0.92
CA PRO A 167 5.57 17.37 0.19
C PRO A 167 5.72 18.82 -0.30
N TYR A 168 5.41 19.79 0.57
CA TYR A 168 5.70 21.20 0.33
C TYR A 168 6.25 21.86 1.59
N PRO A 169 7.45 22.48 1.53
CA PRO A 169 8.34 22.55 0.37
C PRO A 169 8.89 21.18 -0.04
N MET A 170 9.24 21.03 -1.33
CA MET A 170 9.79 19.79 -1.89
C MET A 170 11.25 19.54 -1.51
N ARG A 171 11.84 20.43 -0.70
CA ARG A 171 13.21 20.36 -0.21
C ARG A 171 13.31 20.87 1.21
N ALA A 172 14.26 20.36 1.96
CA ALA A 172 14.65 20.85 3.27
C ALA A 172 16.15 21.15 3.31
N GLU A 173 16.54 22.12 4.12
CA GLU A 173 17.96 22.43 4.38
C GLU A 173 18.53 21.44 5.41
N GLN A 174 19.77 21.05 5.19
CA GLN A 174 20.50 20.20 6.14
C GLN A 174 20.63 20.86 7.50
N ALA A 175 20.59 20.06 8.54
CA ALA A 175 20.72 20.45 9.94
C ALA A 175 19.71 21.50 10.42
N LYS A 176 18.74 21.90 9.58
CA LYS A 176 17.62 22.77 9.93
C LYS A 176 16.32 22.01 10.05
N THR A 177 15.43 22.50 10.90
CA THR A 177 14.05 22.02 10.97
C THR A 177 13.24 22.73 9.89
N THR A 178 12.56 21.94 9.05
CA THR A 178 11.66 22.42 8.01
C THR A 178 10.25 21.93 8.29
N LYS A 179 9.28 22.82 8.30
CA LYS A 179 7.87 22.46 8.38
C LYS A 179 7.38 22.06 7.00
N VAL A 180 6.98 20.79 6.83
CA VAL A 180 6.56 20.23 5.55
C VAL A 180 5.06 19.96 5.60
N ALA A 181 4.30 20.61 4.74
CA ALA A 181 2.93 20.26 4.44
C ALA A 181 2.90 19.12 3.41
N ILE A 182 1.86 18.32 3.42
CA ILE A 182 1.74 17.19 2.50
C ILE A 182 0.41 17.33 1.75
N ALA A 183 0.50 17.37 0.44
CA ALA A 183 -0.65 17.48 -0.46
C ALA A 183 -0.97 16.14 -1.12
N GLY A 184 -2.25 15.92 -1.47
CA GLY A 184 -2.69 14.71 -2.17
C GLY A 184 -4.21 14.64 -2.24
N GLU A 185 -4.70 13.58 -2.88
CA GLU A 185 -6.12 13.35 -3.18
C GLU A 185 -7.00 13.33 -1.93
N SER A 186 -6.51 12.77 -0.81
CA SER A 186 -7.24 12.72 0.46
C SER A 186 -6.43 13.30 1.63
N SER A 187 -5.72 14.41 1.39
CA SER A 187 -4.85 15.06 2.39
C SER A 187 -5.61 15.93 3.42
N THR A 188 -6.92 16.06 3.33
CA THR A 188 -7.73 16.83 4.31
C THR A 188 -7.53 16.26 5.71
N GLY A 189 -7.22 17.14 6.68
CA GLY A 189 -6.96 16.79 8.07
C GLY A 189 -5.55 16.23 8.34
N VAL A 190 -4.68 16.18 7.33
CA VAL A 190 -3.26 15.88 7.52
C VAL A 190 -2.55 17.13 8.03
N GLU A 191 -1.88 16.99 9.19
CA GLU A 191 -1.11 18.10 9.75
C GLU A 191 0.29 18.16 9.14
N PRO A 192 0.81 19.39 8.92
CA PRO A 192 2.20 19.58 8.53
C PRO A 192 3.15 18.99 9.57
N ARG A 193 4.24 18.37 9.11
CA ARG A 193 5.27 17.77 9.98
C ARG A 193 6.53 18.59 10.00
N GLU A 194 7.16 18.64 11.16
CA GLU A 194 8.52 19.14 11.30
C GLU A 194 9.51 18.04 10.95
N VAL A 195 10.36 18.30 9.99
CA VAL A 195 11.40 17.38 9.50
C VAL A 195 12.76 18.03 9.73
N ARG A 196 13.64 17.31 10.39
CA ARG A 196 15.04 17.70 10.54
C ARG A 196 15.93 16.68 9.86
N LEU A 197 16.59 17.07 8.80
CA LEU A 197 17.52 16.19 8.09
C LEU A 197 18.88 16.20 8.81
N PRO A 198 19.53 15.02 8.96
CA PRO A 198 20.90 14.94 9.42
C PRO A 198 21.86 15.78 8.56
N GLY A 199 22.96 16.26 9.14
CA GLY A 199 23.94 17.07 8.42
C GLY A 199 24.70 16.33 7.30
N ASP A 200 24.65 15.00 7.28
CA ASP A 200 25.26 14.12 6.29
C ASP A 200 24.27 13.60 5.21
N SER A 201 23.15 14.28 5.04
CA SER A 201 22.03 13.83 4.20
C SER A 201 22.21 14.09 2.70
N HIS A 202 23.42 14.40 2.23
CA HIS A 202 23.67 14.70 0.83
C HIS A 202 23.24 13.56 -0.10
N GLY A 203 22.40 13.90 -1.08
CA GLY A 203 21.95 12.96 -2.12
C GLY A 203 21.08 11.80 -1.61
N ARG A 204 20.55 11.87 -0.39
CA ARG A 204 19.63 10.85 0.14
C ARG A 204 18.19 11.26 -0.07
N ALA A 205 17.37 10.31 -0.47
CA ALA A 205 15.91 10.44 -0.46
C ALA A 205 15.36 10.07 0.92
N PHE A 206 14.33 10.76 1.36
CA PHE A 206 13.64 10.50 2.61
C PHE A 206 12.16 10.27 2.33
N SER A 207 11.63 9.17 2.81
CA SER A 207 10.20 8.90 2.78
C SER A 207 9.52 9.57 3.96
N LEU A 208 8.36 10.16 3.72
CA LEU A 208 7.58 10.86 4.73
C LEU A 208 6.12 10.41 4.66
N ALA A 209 5.75 9.48 5.53
CA ALA A 209 4.35 9.07 5.65
C ALA A 209 3.52 10.19 6.30
N ALA A 210 2.37 10.47 5.72
CA ALA A 210 1.38 11.39 6.26
C ALA A 210 0.40 10.67 7.18
N ARG A 211 -0.08 11.34 8.21
CA ARG A 211 -1.03 10.77 9.17
C ARG A 211 -2.05 11.82 9.58
N ARG A 212 -3.32 11.40 9.72
CA ARG A 212 -4.33 12.18 10.43
C ARG A 212 -4.22 11.91 11.94
N PRO A 213 -4.63 12.84 12.81
CA PRO A 213 -4.69 12.58 14.24
C PRO A 213 -5.52 11.34 14.54
N GLY A 214 -4.93 10.37 15.26
CA GLY A 214 -5.59 9.11 15.63
C GLY A 214 -5.82 8.11 14.49
N GLY A 215 -5.44 8.44 13.25
CA GLY A 215 -5.60 7.59 12.07
C GLY A 215 -4.37 6.75 11.74
N THR A 216 -4.49 5.94 10.70
CA THR A 216 -3.38 5.19 10.10
C THR A 216 -2.59 6.06 9.12
N SER A 217 -1.37 5.63 8.80
CA SER A 217 -0.48 6.40 7.95
C SER A 217 -0.72 6.14 6.47
N SER A 218 -0.47 7.17 5.65
CA SER A 218 -0.37 7.00 4.20
C SER A 218 0.75 6.02 3.84
N SER A 219 0.74 5.56 2.62
CA SER A 219 1.96 5.13 1.97
C SER A 219 2.89 6.34 1.72
N PHE A 220 4.08 6.08 1.35
CA PHE A 220 5.18 7.03 1.09
C PHE A 220 5.62 6.92 -0.36
#